data_f5679950856fbae072b192f5314378f1
#
_entry.id   f5679950856fbae072b192f5314378f1
#
_cell.length_a   1.000
_cell.length_b   1.000
_cell.length_c   1.000
_cell.angle_alpha   90.00
_cell.angle_beta   90.00
_cell.angle_gamma   90.00
#
_symmetry.space_group_name_H-M   'P 1'
#
loop_
_entity.id
_entity.type
_entity.pdbx_description
1 polymer ?
#
loop_
_entity_poly.entity_id
_entity_poly.type
_entity_poly.pdbx_seq_one_letter_code
_entity_poly.pdbx_strand_id
1 'polypeptide(L)'
;MILIFTQSFEETTCDVIAWLIYLKKEVVRINLDKDICNLFHIELSSNEVNRIKFCVADHEIDVSEVTAFWYRRGGYFKILTGTIELTRFFSQKTLKFSKEISQNLQEESYFLSSFINKNLVSLLPNINSAETASPNKLNVLTEANKVGLLIPPTLITNRKEDVINFKVKHKSIITKAINESLHFSDDDAFYSVYTEEILTFDNIPNTFFPSLFQKNLKKNMRLEHSIYGVNFIAWLFFLKK
;
A
#
# COMPACT_ATOMS: atom_id res chain seq x y z
N MET A 1 7.26 9.46 -21.78
CA MET A 1 6.12 9.56 -20.84
C MET A 1 6.54 9.11 -19.44
N ILE A 2 6.11 9.81 -18.38
CA ILE A 2 6.35 9.42 -16.98
C ILE A 2 5.04 8.91 -16.38
N LEU A 3 5.04 7.73 -15.75
CA LEU A 3 3.87 7.20 -15.06
C LEU A 3 3.93 7.55 -13.57
N ILE A 4 2.80 7.95 -12.99
CA ILE A 4 2.65 8.17 -11.55
C ILE A 4 1.49 7.37 -11.02
N PHE A 5 1.80 6.38 -10.16
CA PHE A 5 0.81 5.56 -9.45
C PHE A 5 0.52 6.17 -8.09
N THR A 6 -0.73 6.52 -7.85
CA THR A 6 -1.16 7.25 -6.65
C THR A 6 -2.61 6.95 -6.26
N GLN A 7 -3.20 7.77 -5.43
CA GLN A 7 -4.61 7.78 -5.05
C GLN A 7 -5.25 9.14 -5.38
N SER A 8 -6.59 9.19 -5.43
CA SER A 8 -7.36 10.33 -5.93
C SER A 8 -7.07 11.65 -5.19
N PHE A 9 -6.96 11.63 -3.87
CA PHE A 9 -6.83 12.82 -3.03
C PHE A 9 -5.40 13.00 -2.48
N GLU A 10 -4.39 12.74 -3.32
CA GLU A 10 -2.98 12.88 -2.93
C GLU A 10 -2.42 14.23 -3.43
N GLU A 11 -2.41 15.24 -2.55
CA GLU A 11 -1.98 16.61 -2.84
C GLU A 11 -0.52 16.68 -3.27
N THR A 12 0.37 15.98 -2.57
CA THR A 12 1.81 15.94 -2.92
C THR A 12 2.05 15.49 -4.36
N THR A 13 1.22 14.59 -4.87
CA THR A 13 1.29 14.15 -6.27
C THR A 13 0.91 15.28 -7.21
N CYS A 14 -0.07 16.11 -6.86
CA CYS A 14 -0.47 17.25 -7.68
C CYS A 14 0.68 18.25 -7.82
N ASP A 15 1.40 18.55 -6.73
CA ASP A 15 2.54 19.46 -6.74
C ASP A 15 3.66 18.91 -7.64
N VAL A 16 3.97 17.62 -7.53
CA VAL A 16 5.00 16.99 -8.38
C VAL A 16 4.60 17.03 -9.86
N ILE A 17 3.32 16.74 -10.17
CA ILE A 17 2.82 16.82 -11.55
C ILE A 17 2.93 18.25 -12.09
N ALA A 18 2.58 19.26 -11.30
CA ALA A 18 2.72 20.67 -11.70
C ALA A 18 4.18 21.01 -12.08
N TRP A 19 5.14 20.55 -11.30
CA TRP A 19 6.56 20.71 -11.61
C TRP A 19 6.98 19.96 -12.89
N LEU A 20 6.51 18.72 -13.09
CA LEU A 20 6.82 17.95 -14.29
C LEU A 20 6.23 18.62 -15.55
N ILE A 21 5.02 19.16 -15.48
CA ILE A 21 4.40 19.92 -16.56
C ILE A 21 5.21 21.20 -16.85
N TYR A 22 5.61 21.94 -15.79
CA TYR A 22 6.48 23.11 -15.96
C TYR A 22 7.79 22.74 -16.68
N LEU A 23 8.34 21.57 -16.38
CA LEU A 23 9.54 21.03 -17.03
C LEU A 23 9.24 20.40 -18.41
N LYS A 24 8.03 20.58 -18.94
CA LYS A 24 7.57 20.06 -20.25
C LYS A 24 7.71 18.53 -20.37
N LYS A 25 7.47 17.81 -19.28
CA LYS A 25 7.46 16.35 -19.28
C LYS A 25 6.03 15.85 -19.49
N GLU A 26 5.90 14.84 -20.33
CA GLU A 26 4.65 14.12 -20.49
C GLU A 26 4.43 13.19 -19.28
N VAL A 27 3.27 13.34 -18.63
CA VAL A 27 2.95 12.64 -17.38
C VAL A 27 1.57 12.02 -17.48
N VAL A 28 1.44 10.77 -17.08
CA VAL A 28 0.17 10.09 -16.89
C VAL A 28 0.02 9.73 -15.42
N ARG A 29 -1.05 10.24 -14.79
CA ARG A 29 -1.43 9.91 -13.43
C ARG A 29 -2.45 8.78 -13.43
N ILE A 30 -2.19 7.76 -12.63
CA ILE A 30 -3.06 6.61 -12.42
C ILE A 30 -3.45 6.56 -10.94
N ASN A 31 -4.75 6.69 -10.66
CA ASN A 31 -5.27 6.64 -9.30
C ASN A 31 -5.73 5.21 -8.98
N LEU A 32 -4.90 4.46 -8.32
CA LEU A 32 -5.11 3.03 -8.05
C LEU A 32 -6.33 2.71 -7.14
N ASP A 33 -6.88 3.74 -6.48
CA ASP A 33 -8.11 3.61 -5.67
C ASP A 33 -9.38 3.57 -6.52
N LYS A 34 -9.39 4.20 -7.71
CA LYS A 34 -10.58 4.31 -8.56
C LYS A 34 -10.38 3.90 -10.02
N ASP A 35 -9.20 4.15 -10.59
CA ASP A 35 -8.96 3.89 -11.99
C ASP A 35 -8.83 2.38 -12.23
N ILE A 36 -9.57 1.90 -13.24
CA ILE A 36 -9.64 0.48 -13.58
C ILE A 36 -8.86 0.26 -14.86
N CYS A 37 -8.01 -0.73 -14.85
CA CYS A 37 -7.34 -1.20 -16.04
C CYS A 37 -8.26 -2.17 -16.79
N ASN A 38 -8.58 -1.87 -18.04
CA ASN A 38 -9.63 -2.56 -18.78
C ASN A 38 -9.18 -3.21 -20.09
N LEU A 39 -7.94 -2.99 -20.50
CA LEU A 39 -7.38 -3.62 -21.69
C LEU A 39 -5.95 -4.03 -21.40
N PHE A 40 -5.58 -5.27 -21.76
CA PHE A 40 -4.23 -5.78 -21.65
C PHE A 40 -3.80 -6.44 -22.93
N HIS A 41 -2.54 -6.21 -23.28
CA HIS A 41 -1.82 -7.01 -24.24
C HIS A 41 -0.44 -7.30 -23.65
N ILE A 42 -0.21 -8.56 -23.32
CA ILE A 42 1.07 -9.03 -22.79
C ILE A 42 1.54 -10.15 -23.70
N GLU A 43 2.66 -9.95 -24.34
CA GLU A 43 3.31 -10.93 -25.21
C GLU A 43 4.69 -11.25 -24.65
N LEU A 44 4.92 -12.52 -24.35
CA LEU A 44 6.17 -13.04 -23.81
C LEU A 44 6.81 -13.92 -24.86
N SER A 45 8.06 -13.62 -25.22
CA SER A 45 8.83 -14.39 -26.18
C SER A 45 10.22 -14.73 -25.63
N SER A 46 10.75 -15.89 -26.00
CA SER A 46 12.09 -16.33 -25.60
C SER A 46 13.21 -15.49 -26.21
N ASN A 47 12.96 -14.83 -27.32
CA ASN A 47 13.99 -14.16 -28.14
C ASN A 47 13.73 -12.65 -28.32
N GLU A 48 12.65 -12.13 -27.79
CA GLU A 48 12.25 -10.72 -27.94
C GLU A 48 11.96 -10.07 -26.62
N VAL A 49 12.01 -8.75 -26.61
CA VAL A 49 11.58 -7.96 -25.43
C VAL A 49 10.08 -8.14 -25.23
N ASN A 50 9.68 -8.41 -24.01
CA ASN A 50 8.27 -8.53 -23.64
C ASN A 50 7.52 -7.27 -24.05
N ARG A 51 6.39 -7.43 -24.73
CA ARG A 51 5.47 -6.34 -25.02
C ARG A 51 4.40 -6.28 -23.96
N ILE A 52 4.28 -5.14 -23.32
CA ILE A 52 3.25 -4.90 -22.29
C ILE A 52 2.54 -3.61 -22.64
N LYS A 53 1.26 -3.74 -22.97
CA LYS A 53 0.34 -2.62 -23.19
C LYS A 53 -0.87 -2.76 -22.28
N PHE A 54 -1.35 -1.67 -21.76
CA PHE A 54 -2.58 -1.64 -20.97
C PHE A 54 -3.29 -0.31 -21.11
N CYS A 55 -4.60 -0.30 -20.91
CA CYS A 55 -5.40 0.91 -20.91
C CYS A 55 -5.96 1.15 -19.51
N VAL A 56 -5.77 2.34 -18.99
CA VAL A 56 -6.29 2.76 -17.68
C VAL A 56 -6.72 4.22 -17.75
N ALA A 57 -7.91 4.53 -17.23
CA ALA A 57 -8.47 5.87 -17.25
C ALA A 57 -8.42 6.53 -18.65
N ASP A 58 -8.76 5.77 -19.70
CA ASP A 58 -8.72 6.18 -21.11
C ASP A 58 -7.34 6.48 -21.70
N HIS A 59 -6.27 6.20 -20.96
CA HIS A 59 -4.90 6.26 -21.45
C HIS A 59 -4.43 4.88 -21.89
N GLU A 60 -4.08 4.75 -23.16
CA GLU A 60 -3.34 3.59 -23.66
C GLU A 60 -1.85 3.77 -23.36
N ILE A 61 -1.28 2.81 -22.65
CA ILE A 61 0.10 2.84 -22.18
C ILE A 61 0.85 1.66 -22.81
N ASP A 62 1.82 1.96 -23.64
CA ASP A 62 2.83 1.02 -24.08
C ASP A 62 4.06 1.18 -23.17
N VAL A 63 4.44 0.12 -22.48
CA VAL A 63 5.58 0.17 -21.54
C VAL A 63 6.88 0.58 -22.22
N SER A 64 7.04 0.31 -23.52
CA SER A 64 8.21 0.73 -24.30
C SER A 64 8.35 2.25 -24.44
N GLU A 65 7.26 3.01 -24.28
CA GLU A 65 7.23 4.47 -24.36
C GLU A 65 7.39 5.15 -22.99
N VAL A 66 7.37 4.35 -21.92
CA VAL A 66 7.54 4.85 -20.55
C VAL A 66 9.03 5.07 -20.29
N THR A 67 9.38 6.26 -19.86
CA THR A 67 10.78 6.63 -19.56
C THR A 67 11.13 6.52 -18.08
N ALA A 68 10.15 6.63 -17.20
CA ALA A 68 10.30 6.46 -15.75
C ALA A 68 8.93 6.27 -15.10
N PHE A 69 8.90 5.74 -13.88
CA PHE A 69 7.68 5.75 -13.10
C PHE A 69 7.94 6.08 -11.62
N TRP A 70 6.91 6.64 -11.01
CA TRP A 70 6.87 6.90 -9.57
C TRP A 70 5.67 6.18 -8.95
N TYR A 71 5.96 5.27 -8.06
CA TYR A 71 4.95 4.60 -7.27
C TYR A 71 4.81 5.32 -5.91
N ARG A 72 3.76 6.11 -5.77
CA ARG A 72 3.52 6.90 -4.55
C ARG A 72 2.77 6.10 -3.49
N ARG A 73 1.64 5.48 -3.86
CA ARG A 73 0.79 4.61 -3.02
C ARG A 73 -0.37 4.02 -3.81
N GLY A 74 -1.13 3.09 -3.20
CA GLY A 74 -2.42 2.64 -3.72
C GLY A 74 -2.56 1.13 -3.96
N GLY A 75 -1.53 0.32 -3.74
CA GLY A 75 -1.58 -1.12 -4.00
C GLY A 75 -1.38 -1.47 -5.47
N TYR A 76 -1.90 -2.60 -5.90
CA TYR A 76 -1.84 -3.03 -7.29
C TYR A 76 -2.97 -2.46 -8.12
N PHE A 77 -2.82 -2.48 -9.44
CA PHE A 77 -3.90 -2.11 -10.36
C PHE A 77 -5.17 -2.89 -10.07
N LYS A 78 -6.28 -2.19 -10.10
CA LYS A 78 -7.58 -2.84 -10.22
C LYS A 78 -7.80 -3.21 -11.67
N ILE A 79 -7.70 -4.48 -11.98
CA ILE A 79 -8.13 -5.00 -13.28
C ILE A 79 -9.65 -5.12 -13.21
N LEU A 80 -10.30 -4.87 -14.33
CA LEU A 80 -11.76 -4.99 -14.44
C LEU A 80 -12.18 -6.43 -14.07
N THR A 81 -12.39 -6.65 -12.78
CA THR A 81 -13.12 -7.81 -12.27
C THR A 81 -14.62 -7.49 -12.21
N GLY A 82 -14.95 -6.24 -12.62
CA GLY A 82 -16.29 -5.72 -12.59
C GLY A 82 -17.17 -6.59 -13.44
N THR A 83 -18.28 -6.97 -12.86
CA THR A 83 -19.47 -7.54 -13.51
C THR A 83 -19.30 -7.69 -15.03
N ILE A 84 -18.20 -8.36 -15.45
CA ILE A 84 -18.25 -9.12 -16.67
C ILE A 84 -19.58 -9.79 -16.46
N GLU A 85 -20.53 -9.55 -17.32
CA GLU A 85 -21.76 -10.31 -17.27
C GLU A 85 -21.33 -11.75 -17.32
N LEU A 86 -21.02 -12.32 -16.15
CA LEU A 86 -20.65 -13.73 -15.99
C LEU A 86 -21.71 -14.57 -16.68
N THR A 87 -22.91 -14.02 -16.77
CA THR A 87 -24.04 -14.50 -17.56
C THR A 87 -23.74 -14.68 -19.05
N ARG A 88 -22.86 -13.91 -19.67
CA ARG A 88 -22.48 -14.10 -21.09
C ARG A 88 -21.54 -15.27 -21.32
N PHE A 89 -20.71 -15.61 -20.33
CA PHE A 89 -19.66 -16.62 -20.47
C PHE A 89 -19.98 -17.90 -19.70
N PHE A 90 -20.84 -17.85 -18.68
CA PHE A 90 -21.13 -18.97 -17.83
C PHE A 90 -22.61 -19.34 -17.85
N SER A 91 -22.88 -20.64 -17.84
CA SER A 91 -24.27 -21.15 -17.72
C SER A 91 -24.87 -20.78 -16.35
N GLN A 92 -26.20 -20.75 -16.24
CA GLN A 92 -26.90 -20.52 -14.97
C GLN A 92 -26.44 -21.47 -13.84
N LYS A 93 -26.02 -22.69 -14.17
CA LYS A 93 -25.43 -23.62 -13.20
C LYS A 93 -24.15 -23.11 -12.57
N THR A 94 -23.38 -22.33 -13.32
CA THR A 94 -22.08 -21.79 -12.86
C THR A 94 -22.27 -20.57 -11.96
N LEU A 95 -23.40 -19.86 -12.07
CA LEU A 95 -23.70 -18.69 -11.22
C LEU A 95 -23.80 -19.01 -9.72
N LYS A 96 -24.11 -20.25 -9.35
CA LYS A 96 -24.07 -20.65 -7.94
C LYS A 96 -22.66 -20.66 -7.33
N PHE A 97 -21.62 -20.64 -8.14
CA PHE A 97 -20.20 -20.52 -7.76
C PHE A 97 -19.64 -19.11 -7.99
N SER A 98 -20.51 -18.12 -8.06
CA SER A 98 -20.13 -16.73 -8.36
C SER A 98 -19.09 -16.16 -7.38
N LYS A 99 -19.15 -16.58 -6.11
CA LYS A 99 -18.18 -16.15 -5.08
C LYS A 99 -16.80 -16.74 -5.35
N GLU A 100 -16.71 -18.02 -5.62
CA GLU A 100 -15.45 -18.73 -5.92
C GLU A 100 -14.84 -18.22 -7.22
N ILE A 101 -15.66 -17.97 -8.23
CA ILE A 101 -15.23 -17.38 -9.50
C ILE A 101 -14.70 -15.96 -9.27
N SER A 102 -15.42 -15.13 -8.52
CA SER A 102 -14.99 -13.76 -8.21
C SER A 102 -13.67 -13.75 -7.43
N GLN A 103 -13.52 -14.66 -6.46
CA GLN A 103 -12.29 -14.80 -5.72
C GLN A 103 -11.12 -15.21 -6.62
N ASN A 104 -11.32 -16.19 -7.48
CA ASN A 104 -10.30 -16.63 -8.45
C ASN A 104 -9.90 -15.48 -9.40
N LEU A 105 -10.86 -14.71 -9.93
CA LEU A 105 -10.58 -13.56 -10.79
C LEU A 105 -9.81 -12.46 -10.05
N GLN A 106 -10.04 -12.26 -8.74
CA GLN A 106 -9.25 -11.33 -7.94
C GLN A 106 -7.80 -11.80 -7.79
N GLU A 107 -7.58 -13.09 -7.59
CA GLU A 107 -6.25 -13.68 -7.54
C GLU A 107 -5.52 -13.55 -8.89
N GLU A 108 -6.17 -13.88 -10.01
CA GLU A 108 -5.63 -13.67 -11.35
C GLU A 108 -5.27 -12.19 -11.60
N SER A 109 -6.14 -11.26 -11.21
CA SER A 109 -5.90 -9.83 -11.27
C SER A 109 -4.66 -9.40 -10.48
N TYR A 110 -4.49 -9.94 -9.29
CA TYR A 110 -3.32 -9.70 -8.46
C TYR A 110 -2.03 -10.18 -9.15
N PHE A 111 -2.01 -11.39 -9.70
CA PHE A 111 -0.84 -11.94 -10.39
C PHE A 111 -0.48 -11.13 -11.64
N LEU A 112 -1.46 -10.74 -12.45
CA LEU A 112 -1.23 -9.89 -13.62
C LEU A 112 -0.66 -8.52 -13.22
N SER A 113 -1.24 -7.88 -12.23
CA SER A 113 -0.79 -6.58 -11.75
C SER A 113 0.60 -6.63 -11.13
N SER A 114 0.89 -7.68 -10.39
CA SER A 114 2.21 -7.95 -9.82
C SER A 114 3.26 -8.16 -10.90
N PHE A 115 2.92 -8.91 -11.95
CA PHE A 115 3.78 -9.12 -13.11
C PHE A 115 4.12 -7.80 -13.81
N ILE A 116 3.12 -6.96 -14.11
CA ILE A 116 3.33 -5.65 -14.74
C ILE A 116 4.22 -4.76 -13.87
N ASN A 117 3.91 -4.65 -12.58
CA ASN A 117 4.70 -3.85 -11.65
C ASN A 117 6.17 -4.32 -11.59
N LYS A 118 6.41 -5.62 -11.51
CA LYS A 118 7.75 -6.20 -11.51
C LYS A 118 8.52 -5.88 -12.80
N ASN A 119 7.86 -5.93 -13.95
CA ASN A 119 8.48 -5.56 -15.23
C ASN A 119 8.81 -4.05 -15.28
N LEU A 120 7.89 -3.18 -14.84
CA LEU A 120 8.16 -1.74 -14.76
C LEU A 120 9.39 -1.48 -13.86
N VAL A 121 9.45 -2.09 -12.67
CA VAL A 121 10.60 -1.95 -11.75
C VAL A 121 11.92 -2.40 -12.38
N SER A 122 11.90 -3.50 -13.12
CA SER A 122 13.13 -4.07 -13.72
C SER A 122 13.62 -3.34 -14.95
N LEU A 123 12.71 -2.71 -15.72
CA LEU A 123 13.01 -2.11 -17.01
C LEU A 123 13.23 -0.59 -16.94
N LEU A 124 12.69 0.08 -15.95
CA LEU A 124 12.59 1.55 -15.93
C LEU A 124 13.22 2.17 -14.70
N PRO A 125 13.83 3.35 -14.82
CA PRO A 125 14.11 4.22 -13.69
C PRO A 125 12.85 4.45 -12.88
N ASN A 126 12.93 4.24 -11.56
CA ASN A 126 11.73 4.33 -10.72
C ASN A 126 12.01 4.87 -9.33
N ILE A 127 10.96 5.39 -8.71
CA ILE A 127 10.90 5.73 -7.29
C ILE A 127 9.81 4.87 -6.66
N ASN A 128 10.19 3.95 -5.79
CA ASN A 128 9.34 2.95 -5.13
C ASN A 128 8.69 1.94 -6.10
N SER A 129 8.04 0.96 -5.50
CA SER A 129 7.22 -0.06 -6.16
C SER A 129 6.02 -0.40 -5.31
N ALA A 130 5.07 -1.17 -5.83
CA ALA A 130 3.92 -1.65 -5.07
C ALA A 130 4.35 -2.48 -3.84
N GLU A 131 5.41 -3.26 -3.98
CA GLU A 131 5.95 -4.09 -2.89
C GLU A 131 6.62 -3.26 -1.78
N THR A 132 7.26 -2.15 -2.13
CA THR A 132 8.03 -1.31 -1.18
C THR A 132 7.22 -0.16 -0.59
N ALA A 133 6.13 0.25 -1.24
CA ALA A 133 5.33 1.40 -0.80
C ALA A 133 4.52 1.16 0.49
N SER A 134 4.20 -0.11 0.79
CA SER A 134 3.51 -0.50 2.03
C SER A 134 4.33 -1.58 2.76
N PRO A 135 5.47 -1.22 3.34
CA PRO A 135 6.33 -2.20 3.99
C PRO A 135 5.65 -2.79 5.23
N ASN A 136 5.81 -4.09 5.42
CA ASN A 136 5.35 -4.76 6.62
C ASN A 136 6.07 -4.19 7.84
N LYS A 137 5.33 -3.53 8.74
CA LYS A 137 5.89 -2.85 9.93
C LYS A 137 6.69 -3.78 10.84
N LEU A 138 6.35 -5.07 10.88
CA LEU A 138 7.07 -6.05 11.70
C LEU A 138 8.44 -6.36 11.08
N ASN A 139 8.48 -6.51 9.76
CA ASN A 139 9.75 -6.69 9.04
C ASN A 139 10.63 -5.46 9.21
N VAL A 140 10.08 -4.25 9.12
CA VAL A 140 10.82 -3.00 9.34
C VAL A 140 11.43 -2.96 10.74
N LEU A 141 10.69 -3.34 11.79
CA LEU A 141 11.24 -3.43 13.16
C LEU A 141 12.36 -4.46 13.25
N THR A 142 12.20 -5.60 12.59
CA THR A 142 13.22 -6.66 12.59
C THR A 142 14.51 -6.19 11.91
N GLU A 143 14.39 -5.56 10.73
CA GLU A 143 15.56 -5.03 10.01
C GLU A 143 16.23 -3.87 10.77
N ALA A 144 15.43 -2.97 11.34
CA ALA A 144 15.95 -1.90 12.19
C ALA A 144 16.80 -2.44 13.36
N ASN A 145 16.31 -3.49 14.03
CA ASN A 145 17.05 -4.13 15.11
C ASN A 145 18.33 -4.81 14.62
N LYS A 146 18.32 -5.46 13.44
CA LYS A 146 19.52 -6.09 12.84
C LYS A 146 20.63 -5.09 12.55
N VAL A 147 20.29 -3.87 12.16
CA VAL A 147 21.27 -2.80 11.90
C VAL A 147 21.61 -1.98 13.16
N GLY A 148 21.19 -2.43 14.33
CA GLY A 148 21.55 -1.82 15.62
C GLY A 148 20.69 -0.62 16.03
N LEU A 149 19.58 -0.36 15.36
CA LEU A 149 18.66 0.69 15.79
C LEU A 149 17.83 0.23 16.99
N LEU A 150 17.64 1.12 17.96
CA LEU A 150 16.78 0.86 19.10
C LEU A 150 15.31 0.88 18.65
N ILE A 151 14.64 -0.24 18.82
CA ILE A 151 13.21 -0.35 18.55
C ILE A 151 12.40 -0.29 19.84
N PRO A 152 11.18 0.26 19.83
CA PRO A 152 10.30 0.18 20.99
C PRO A 152 9.92 -1.27 21.26
N PRO A 153 9.92 -1.74 22.52
CA PRO A 153 9.39 -3.05 22.89
C PRO A 153 8.01 -3.25 22.27
N THR A 154 7.86 -4.35 21.55
CA THR A 154 6.67 -4.66 20.75
C THR A 154 6.19 -6.07 21.10
N LEU A 155 4.89 -6.23 21.28
CA LEU A 155 4.20 -7.49 21.54
C LEU A 155 3.12 -7.68 20.50
N ILE A 156 2.97 -8.89 19.99
CA ILE A 156 1.81 -9.31 19.20
C ILE A 156 1.19 -10.46 19.96
N THR A 157 -0.06 -10.31 20.33
CA THR A 157 -0.80 -11.32 21.07
C THR A 157 -2.29 -11.26 20.77
N ASN A 158 -2.99 -12.33 21.06
CA ASN A 158 -4.43 -12.46 21.07
C ASN A 158 -5.01 -12.75 22.48
N ARG A 159 -4.18 -12.60 23.54
CA ARG A 159 -4.52 -12.90 24.92
C ARG A 159 -4.45 -11.67 25.80
N LYS A 160 -5.54 -11.40 26.52
CA LYS A 160 -5.63 -10.25 27.47
C LYS A 160 -4.54 -10.29 28.54
N GLU A 161 -4.22 -11.47 29.06
CA GLU A 161 -3.23 -11.66 30.10
C GLU A 161 -1.84 -11.16 29.66
N ASP A 162 -1.44 -11.46 28.41
CA ASP A 162 -0.16 -11.02 27.88
C ASP A 162 -0.11 -9.49 27.76
N VAL A 163 -1.21 -8.84 27.39
CA VAL A 163 -1.31 -7.37 27.33
C VAL A 163 -1.16 -6.75 28.71
N ILE A 164 -1.80 -7.36 29.73
CA ILE A 164 -1.68 -6.90 31.14
C ILE A 164 -0.22 -6.99 31.57
N ASN A 165 0.42 -8.14 31.39
CA ASN A 165 1.83 -8.36 31.77
C ASN A 165 2.75 -7.39 31.03
N PHE A 166 2.51 -7.14 29.76
CA PHE A 166 3.29 -6.20 28.96
C PHE A 166 3.11 -4.76 29.46
N LYS A 167 1.90 -4.34 29.85
CA LYS A 167 1.66 -3.01 30.43
C LYS A 167 2.30 -2.86 31.83
N VAL A 168 2.25 -3.88 32.66
CA VAL A 168 2.92 -3.87 33.97
C VAL A 168 4.42 -3.64 33.77
N LYS A 169 5.04 -4.34 32.83
CA LYS A 169 6.47 -4.22 32.52
C LYS A 169 6.86 -2.85 31.96
N HIS A 170 6.03 -2.28 31.08
CA HIS A 170 6.40 -1.07 30.31
C HIS A 170 5.67 0.19 30.77
N LYS A 171 4.74 0.11 31.73
CA LYS A 171 3.94 1.18 32.36
C LYS A 171 2.92 1.84 31.42
N SER A 172 3.34 2.33 30.26
CA SER A 172 2.45 2.93 29.24
C SER A 172 2.67 2.19 27.93
N ILE A 173 1.56 1.74 27.34
CA ILE A 173 1.55 1.02 26.07
C ILE A 173 0.48 1.56 25.14
N ILE A 174 0.71 1.43 23.84
CA ILE A 174 -0.24 1.78 22.79
C ILE A 174 -0.61 0.55 21.99
N THR A 175 -1.76 0.58 21.35
CA THR A 175 -2.13 -0.32 20.25
C THR A 175 -2.21 0.45 18.94
N LYS A 176 -1.89 -0.20 17.85
CA LYS A 176 -1.99 0.35 16.50
C LYS A 176 -2.16 -0.76 15.47
N ALA A 177 -2.69 -0.43 14.30
CA ALA A 177 -2.81 -1.37 13.20
C ALA A 177 -1.42 -1.90 12.76
N ILE A 178 -1.34 -3.20 12.50
CA ILE A 178 -0.15 -3.87 11.95
C ILE A 178 0.11 -3.37 10.53
N ASN A 179 -0.94 -3.23 9.74
CA ASN A 179 -0.89 -2.64 8.40
C ASN A 179 -1.31 -1.17 8.43
N GLU A 180 -2.00 -0.70 7.43
CA GLU A 180 -2.57 0.64 7.36
C GLU A 180 -3.77 0.80 8.31
N SER A 181 -4.04 2.03 8.72
CA SER A 181 -5.23 2.33 9.52
C SER A 181 -6.48 2.06 8.69
N LEU A 182 -7.46 1.41 9.30
CA LEU A 182 -8.76 1.20 8.68
C LEU A 182 -9.55 2.51 8.71
N HIS A 183 -10.09 2.90 7.56
CA HIS A 183 -10.98 4.03 7.41
C HIS A 183 -12.27 3.54 6.73
N PHE A 184 -13.40 3.86 7.30
CA PHE A 184 -14.70 3.57 6.71
C PHE A 184 -15.72 4.64 7.12
N SER A 185 -16.73 4.80 6.30
CA SER A 185 -17.82 5.74 6.55
C SER A 185 -19.16 5.07 6.33
N ASP A 186 -20.15 5.51 7.06
CA ASP A 186 -21.57 5.34 6.76
C ASP A 186 -22.19 6.68 6.39
N ASP A 187 -23.52 6.74 6.25
CA ASP A 187 -24.22 7.96 5.84
C ASP A 187 -24.13 9.08 6.89
N ASP A 188 -23.80 8.75 8.13
CA ASP A 188 -23.84 9.69 9.27
C ASP A 188 -22.45 10.04 9.80
N ALA A 189 -21.42 9.17 9.61
CA ALA A 189 -20.13 9.36 10.26
C ALA A 189 -18.94 8.74 9.48
N PHE A 190 -17.76 9.33 9.71
CA PHE A 190 -16.48 8.79 9.28
C PHE A 190 -15.74 8.16 10.46
N TYR A 191 -15.34 6.91 10.30
CA TYR A 191 -14.65 6.12 11.31
C TYR A 191 -13.20 5.90 10.91
N SER A 192 -12.31 6.00 11.87
CA SER A 192 -10.89 5.78 11.64
C SER A 192 -10.26 5.09 12.83
N VAL A 193 -9.49 4.05 12.56
CA VAL A 193 -8.73 3.33 13.58
C VAL A 193 -7.36 3.98 13.73
N TYR A 194 -7.14 4.65 14.85
CA TYR A 194 -5.88 5.33 15.18
C TYR A 194 -5.03 4.52 16.16
N THR A 195 -3.81 5.00 16.35
CA THR A 195 -2.97 4.57 17.47
C THR A 195 -3.57 5.08 18.77
N GLU A 196 -3.83 4.18 19.71
CA GLU A 196 -4.49 4.47 20.98
C GLU A 196 -3.67 3.98 22.17
N GLU A 197 -3.66 4.75 23.25
CA GLU A 197 -3.06 4.33 24.53
C GLU A 197 -4.02 3.43 25.29
N ILE A 198 -3.53 2.29 25.75
CA ILE A 198 -4.31 1.38 26.59
C ILE A 198 -4.31 1.89 28.03
N LEU A 199 -5.39 2.53 28.42
CA LEU A 199 -5.56 3.06 29.77
C LEU A 199 -6.11 1.99 30.73
N THR A 200 -7.17 1.29 30.34
CA THR A 200 -7.84 0.24 31.11
C THR A 200 -7.91 -1.06 30.28
N PHE A 201 -8.34 -2.15 30.91
CA PHE A 201 -8.50 -3.45 30.25
C PHE A 201 -9.97 -3.89 30.16
N ASP A 202 -10.92 -3.05 30.57
CA ASP A 202 -12.32 -3.45 30.71
C ASP A 202 -12.93 -3.85 29.38
N ASN A 203 -12.60 -3.14 28.32
CA ASN A 203 -13.08 -3.38 26.96
C ASN A 203 -12.25 -4.41 26.17
N ILE A 204 -11.22 -5.01 26.77
CA ILE A 204 -10.42 -6.02 26.08
C ILE A 204 -10.97 -7.41 26.43
N PRO A 205 -11.47 -8.18 25.47
CA PRO A 205 -11.92 -9.55 25.71
C PRO A 205 -10.73 -10.47 26.05
N ASN A 206 -11.00 -11.62 26.66
CA ASN A 206 -9.94 -12.56 27.06
C ASN A 206 -9.13 -13.06 25.85
N THR A 207 -9.80 -13.23 24.71
CA THR A 207 -9.21 -13.57 23.41
C THR A 207 -9.74 -12.64 22.34
N PHE A 208 -8.88 -12.23 21.41
CA PHE A 208 -9.19 -11.32 20.32
C PHE A 208 -8.32 -11.65 19.10
N PHE A 209 -8.50 -10.93 18.00
CA PHE A 209 -7.63 -11.07 16.83
C PHE A 209 -6.19 -10.65 17.19
N PRO A 210 -5.14 -11.39 16.76
CA PRO A 210 -3.75 -11.02 17.03
C PRO A 210 -3.47 -9.56 16.72
N SER A 211 -3.18 -8.78 17.75
CA SER A 211 -3.04 -7.34 17.69
C SER A 211 -1.66 -6.88 18.18
N LEU A 212 -1.24 -5.73 17.69
CA LEU A 212 0.07 -5.16 18.01
C LEU A 212 -0.04 -4.18 19.17
N PHE A 213 0.75 -4.44 20.20
CA PHE A 213 0.96 -3.57 21.34
C PHE A 213 2.42 -3.12 21.37
N GLN A 214 2.65 -1.88 21.76
CA GLN A 214 4.01 -1.31 21.76
C GLN A 214 4.18 -0.39 22.97
N LYS A 215 5.39 -0.35 23.54
CA LYS A 215 5.72 0.63 24.58
C LYS A 215 5.46 2.04 24.04
N ASN A 216 4.68 2.83 24.78
CA ASN A 216 4.47 4.22 24.45
C ASN A 216 5.76 5.02 24.72
N LEU A 217 6.30 5.62 23.67
CA LEU A 217 7.48 6.48 23.74
C LEU A 217 7.04 7.94 23.65
N LYS A 218 7.41 8.72 24.64
CA LYS A 218 7.23 10.19 24.56
C LYS A 218 8.13 10.72 23.46
N LYS A 219 7.53 11.33 22.46
CA LYS A 219 8.25 11.93 21.33
C LYS A 219 8.45 13.44 21.60
N ASN A 220 9.71 13.85 21.66
CA ASN A 220 10.05 15.27 21.77
C ASN A 220 10.35 15.89 20.40
N MET A 221 10.70 15.04 19.43
CA MET A 221 11.01 15.44 18.06
C MET A 221 10.60 14.35 17.07
N ARG A 222 10.43 14.74 15.82
CA ARG A 222 10.26 13.84 14.69
C ARG A 222 11.38 14.11 13.70
N LEU A 223 12.11 13.06 13.33
CA LEU A 223 13.08 13.09 12.25
C LEU A 223 12.42 12.47 11.02
N GLU A 224 12.32 13.23 9.96
CA GLU A 224 11.96 12.73 8.64
C GLU A 224 13.20 12.76 7.75
N HIS A 225 13.37 11.75 6.94
CA HIS A 225 14.48 11.64 6.02
C HIS A 225 14.03 11.07 4.68
N SER A 226 14.70 11.50 3.63
CA SER A 226 14.54 10.96 2.29
C SER A 226 15.92 10.53 1.78
N ILE A 227 15.96 9.40 1.10
CA ILE A 227 17.16 8.90 0.45
C ILE A 227 16.92 8.98 -1.05
N TYR A 228 17.81 9.66 -1.75
CA TYR A 228 17.79 9.74 -3.20
C TYR A 228 19.17 9.31 -3.75
N GLY A 229 19.20 8.16 -4.39
CA GLY A 229 20.46 7.52 -4.78
C GLY A 229 21.36 7.27 -3.55
N VAL A 230 22.55 7.86 -3.56
CA VAL A 230 23.49 7.81 -2.40
C VAL A 230 23.38 9.04 -1.48
N ASN A 231 22.49 9.98 -1.80
CA ASN A 231 22.32 11.21 -1.04
C ASN A 231 21.26 11.04 0.04
N PHE A 232 21.56 11.48 1.23
CA PHE A 232 20.68 11.46 2.39
C PHE A 232 20.25 12.88 2.74
N ILE A 233 18.95 13.13 2.78
CA ILE A 233 18.36 14.39 3.21
C ILE A 233 17.54 14.12 4.46
N ALA A 234 17.90 14.76 5.57
CA ALA A 234 17.19 14.63 6.83
C ALA A 234 16.50 15.94 7.22
N TRP A 235 15.27 15.85 7.69
CA TRP A 235 14.48 16.96 8.21
C TRP A 235 14.18 16.71 9.69
N LEU A 236 14.48 17.70 10.52
CA LEU A 236 14.23 17.63 11.96
C LEU A 236 13.03 18.50 12.30
N PHE A 237 11.98 17.90 12.86
CA PHE A 237 10.80 18.61 13.35
C PHE A 237 10.73 18.50 14.87
N PHE A 238 10.61 19.65 15.55
CA PHE A 238 10.30 19.69 16.97
C PHE A 238 8.79 19.63 17.13
N LEU A 239 8.31 18.62 17.85
CA LEU A 239 6.90 18.54 18.20
C LEU A 239 6.62 19.61 19.28
N LYS A 240 5.75 20.57 18.96
CA LYS A 240 5.22 21.48 20.00
C LYS A 240 4.45 20.62 21.02
N LYS A 241 4.72 20.90 22.31
CA LYS A 241 3.95 20.33 23.43
C LYS A 241 2.54 20.87 23.45
#